data_58963f64f8e1f69c95d72ca9083967ec
#
_entry.id   58963f64f8e1f69c95d72ca9083967ec
#
_cell.length_a   1.000
_cell.length_b   1.000
_cell.length_c   1.000
_cell.angle_alpha   90.00
_cell.angle_beta   90.00
_cell.angle_gamma   90.00
#
_symmetry.space_group_name_H-M   'P 1'
#
loop_
_entity.id
_entity.type
_entity.pdbx_description
1 polymer ?
#
loop_
_entity_poly.entity_id
_entity_poly.type
_entity_poly.pdbx_seq_one_letter_code
_entity_poly.pdbx_strand_id
1 'polypeptide(L)'
;MESKRTSMGGSLLVPSVQELVKEPLIKVPTRYVRSHEDLPPTSCLSSSLCEVPVIDMHHLLSKDSTTHELEKLHLACKDWGFFQMINHGISCSLVEKLKEEIQEFFKLPMEEKSKFWQKAGDFEGFGQIFVVSEEQKLDWADLFTLLTLPRHFRKPHLFPNLPLPFRDALEAYSAEMKNISLTTLIFIANALKMEVEDMKILYDEGTQFMRMNYYPPCPEPEQVIGLSPHSDPLGITFLLQINEVQGLEIKKDGNWVPVKPLPNSFIVNIGDHMEILSNGIYKSIEHRATVNLEKERLSIATFLGPKLDGDLGPAPSLITSDTPPRFTRVSGMDFYKNFFSKELKSKRNLEQYHI
;
A
#
# COMPACT_ATOMS: atom_id res chain seq x y z
N MET A 1 31.49 9.97 -2.03
CA MET A 1 30.51 11.02 -1.67
C MET A 1 29.33 10.32 -1.03
N GLU A 2 29.26 10.29 0.31
CA GLU A 2 28.06 9.90 1.01
C GLU A 2 26.99 10.94 0.73
N SER A 3 26.04 10.59 -0.10
CA SER A 3 24.84 11.38 -0.32
C SER A 3 24.18 11.56 1.05
N LYS A 4 24.01 12.80 1.49
CA LYS A 4 23.20 13.14 2.66
C LYS A 4 21.76 12.64 2.40
N ARG A 5 21.48 11.38 2.74
CA ARG A 5 20.11 10.89 2.87
C ARG A 5 19.49 11.67 4.03
N THR A 6 18.76 12.69 3.71
CA THR A 6 17.87 13.32 4.67
C THR A 6 16.88 12.26 5.13
N SER A 7 16.78 12.01 6.43
CA SER A 7 15.80 11.09 7.01
C SER A 7 14.39 11.45 6.50
N MET A 8 13.69 10.49 5.91
CA MET A 8 12.32 10.67 5.44
C MET A 8 11.27 10.49 6.56
N GLY A 9 11.69 10.40 7.79
CA GLY A 9 10.86 10.10 8.95
C GLY A 9 11.37 8.85 9.66
N GLY A 10 10.86 8.56 10.84
CA GLY A 10 11.25 7.39 11.62
C GLY A 10 10.12 6.93 12.54
N SER A 11 10.23 5.70 12.98
CA SER A 11 9.28 5.08 13.91
C SER A 11 10.00 4.59 15.15
N LEU A 12 9.33 4.63 16.29
CA LEU A 12 9.81 4.01 17.50
C LEU A 12 9.74 2.49 17.37
N LEU A 13 10.73 1.80 17.91
CA LEU A 13 10.70 0.35 17.99
C LEU A 13 9.65 -0.10 19.01
N VAL A 14 8.84 -1.06 18.61
CA VAL A 14 7.80 -1.66 19.44
C VAL A 14 7.91 -3.18 19.43
N PRO A 15 7.39 -3.89 20.45
CA PRO A 15 7.40 -5.34 20.46
C PRO A 15 6.70 -5.94 19.24
N SER A 16 7.22 -7.07 18.75
CA SER A 16 6.56 -7.86 17.72
C SER A 16 5.27 -8.46 18.28
N VAL A 17 4.18 -8.30 17.53
CA VAL A 17 2.89 -8.90 17.89
C VAL A 17 2.93 -10.42 17.74
N GLN A 18 3.69 -10.94 16.76
CA GLN A 18 3.91 -12.35 16.59
C GLN A 18 4.60 -12.99 17.82
N GLU A 19 5.52 -12.26 18.47
CA GLU A 19 6.13 -12.73 19.71
C GLU A 19 5.15 -12.66 20.90
N LEU A 20 4.31 -11.64 20.95
CA LEU A 20 3.30 -11.50 22.01
C LEU A 20 2.30 -12.65 22.03
N VAL A 21 1.92 -13.18 20.87
CA VAL A 21 0.90 -14.25 20.75
C VAL A 21 1.49 -15.66 20.87
N LYS A 22 2.80 -15.83 21.04
CA LYS A 22 3.40 -17.15 21.31
C LYS A 22 2.92 -17.76 22.61
N GLU A 23 2.71 -16.92 23.62
CA GLU A 23 2.06 -17.32 24.86
C GLU A 23 0.55 -17.04 24.76
N PRO A 24 -0.30 -17.93 25.29
CA PRO A 24 -1.74 -17.72 25.26
C PRO A 24 -2.13 -16.42 25.95
N LEU A 25 -2.59 -15.44 25.17
CA LEU A 25 -3.10 -14.19 25.70
C LEU A 25 -4.58 -14.36 26.09
N ILE A 26 -4.89 -14.06 27.34
CA ILE A 26 -6.29 -14.00 27.84
C ILE A 26 -6.93 -12.67 27.42
N LYS A 27 -6.14 -11.60 27.39
CA LYS A 27 -6.56 -10.24 27.01
C LYS A 27 -5.52 -9.55 26.18
N VAL A 28 -5.98 -8.69 25.29
CA VAL A 28 -5.12 -7.82 24.49
C VAL A 28 -4.46 -6.77 25.39
N PRO A 29 -3.14 -6.51 25.25
CA PRO A 29 -2.48 -5.43 25.99
C PRO A 29 -3.13 -4.07 25.68
N THR A 30 -3.27 -3.21 26.70
CA THR A 30 -4.01 -1.94 26.61
C THR A 30 -3.50 -0.99 25.52
N ARG A 31 -2.24 -1.11 25.13
CA ARG A 31 -1.65 -0.29 24.06
C ARG A 31 -2.23 -0.63 22.67
N TYR A 32 -2.84 -1.81 22.48
CA TYR A 32 -3.49 -2.20 21.24
C TYR A 32 -5.01 -1.98 21.26
N VAL A 33 -5.60 -1.82 22.46
CA VAL A 33 -7.04 -1.64 22.60
C VAL A 33 -7.46 -0.28 22.08
N ARG A 34 -8.39 -0.26 21.14
CA ARG A 34 -8.96 0.95 20.53
C ARG A 34 -10.23 1.38 21.25
N SER A 35 -10.58 2.66 21.15
CA SER A 35 -11.90 3.13 21.60
C SER A 35 -13.00 2.66 20.64
N HIS A 36 -14.25 2.65 21.10
CA HIS A 36 -15.40 2.35 20.24
C HIS A 36 -15.53 3.31 19.05
N GLU A 37 -15.09 4.56 19.20
CA GLU A 37 -15.10 5.58 18.15
C GLU A 37 -14.06 5.28 17.05
N ASP A 38 -12.94 4.67 17.44
CA ASP A 38 -11.86 4.28 16.51
C ASP A 38 -12.18 2.98 15.75
N LEU A 39 -13.15 2.20 16.22
CA LEU A 39 -13.58 0.92 15.66
C LEU A 39 -15.03 0.97 15.15
N PRO A 40 -15.35 1.84 14.19
CA PRO A 40 -16.70 1.85 13.63
C PRO A 40 -17.02 0.48 13.02
N PRO A 41 -18.24 -0.04 13.20
CA PRO A 41 -18.61 -1.37 12.73
C PRO A 41 -18.51 -1.47 11.22
N THR A 42 -18.15 -2.67 10.75
CA THR A 42 -18.23 -3.02 9.34
C THR A 42 -19.68 -2.99 8.90
N SER A 43 -19.97 -2.29 7.82
CA SER A 43 -21.33 -2.26 7.29
C SER A 43 -21.65 -3.61 6.64
N CYS A 44 -22.62 -4.32 7.21
CA CYS A 44 -23.28 -5.43 6.55
C CYS A 44 -24.27 -4.89 5.50
N LEU A 45 -23.81 -4.08 4.55
CA LEU A 45 -24.63 -3.70 3.41
C LEU A 45 -24.89 -4.99 2.62
N SER A 46 -26.17 -5.30 2.42
CA SER A 46 -26.62 -6.48 1.67
C SER A 46 -25.81 -6.65 0.40
N SER A 47 -25.19 -7.77 0.28
CA SER A 47 -24.01 -8.15 -0.49
C SER A 47 -24.07 -7.98 -2.02
N SER A 48 -25.13 -7.45 -2.60
CA SER A 48 -25.30 -7.40 -4.06
C SER A 48 -24.99 -6.06 -4.71
N LEU A 49 -24.67 -5.00 -3.95
CA LEU A 49 -24.48 -3.64 -4.50
C LEU A 49 -23.11 -3.01 -4.23
N CYS A 50 -22.20 -3.69 -3.54
CA CYS A 50 -20.90 -3.14 -3.15
C CYS A 50 -19.73 -4.07 -3.50
N GLU A 51 -19.67 -4.56 -4.72
CA GLU A 51 -18.47 -5.28 -5.19
C GLU A 51 -17.46 -4.30 -5.80
N VAL A 52 -16.21 -4.41 -5.36
CA VAL A 52 -15.09 -3.65 -5.92
C VAL A 52 -14.98 -3.96 -7.41
N PRO A 53 -14.92 -2.95 -8.29
CA PRO A 53 -14.84 -3.16 -9.74
C PRO A 53 -13.71 -4.10 -10.14
N VAL A 54 -13.92 -4.89 -11.19
CA VAL A 54 -12.93 -5.80 -11.76
C VAL A 54 -12.43 -5.26 -13.09
N ILE A 55 -11.13 -5.11 -13.23
CA ILE A 55 -10.44 -4.67 -14.45
C ILE A 55 -9.62 -5.82 -15.01
N ASP A 56 -9.82 -6.13 -16.28
CA ASP A 56 -9.11 -7.19 -16.98
C ASP A 56 -7.93 -6.59 -17.76
N MET A 57 -6.70 -6.89 -17.32
CA MET A 57 -5.49 -6.39 -17.98
C MET A 57 -5.36 -6.92 -19.41
N HIS A 58 -5.82 -8.14 -19.68
CA HIS A 58 -5.81 -8.69 -21.04
C HIS A 58 -6.72 -7.87 -21.98
N HIS A 59 -7.88 -7.41 -21.50
CA HIS A 59 -8.77 -6.54 -22.28
C HIS A 59 -8.17 -5.14 -22.49
N LEU A 60 -7.47 -4.59 -21.50
CA LEU A 60 -6.75 -3.31 -21.67
C LEU A 60 -5.64 -3.39 -22.73
N LEU A 61 -4.99 -4.54 -22.86
CA LEU A 61 -3.92 -4.78 -23.84
C LEU A 61 -4.46 -5.16 -25.23
N SER A 62 -5.73 -5.54 -25.35
CA SER A 62 -6.36 -5.98 -26.61
C SER A 62 -6.90 -4.79 -27.40
N LYS A 63 -6.59 -4.71 -28.71
CA LYS A 63 -7.07 -3.63 -29.59
C LYS A 63 -8.60 -3.54 -29.66
N ASP A 64 -9.30 -4.66 -29.56
CA ASP A 64 -10.75 -4.74 -29.78
C ASP A 64 -11.57 -4.33 -28.54
N SER A 65 -11.03 -4.52 -27.34
CA SER A 65 -11.75 -4.29 -26.07
C SER A 65 -11.21 -3.14 -25.24
N THR A 66 -10.09 -2.54 -25.62
CA THR A 66 -9.39 -1.49 -24.84
C THR A 66 -10.29 -0.32 -24.47
N THR A 67 -11.10 0.20 -25.42
CA THR A 67 -11.93 1.38 -25.17
C THR A 67 -12.94 1.16 -24.04
N HIS A 68 -13.63 0.02 -24.07
CA HIS A 68 -14.61 -0.32 -23.03
C HIS A 68 -13.95 -0.55 -21.67
N GLU A 69 -12.79 -1.25 -21.65
CA GLU A 69 -12.10 -1.54 -20.41
C GLU A 69 -11.41 -0.28 -19.81
N LEU A 70 -10.98 0.67 -20.66
CA LEU A 70 -10.52 1.99 -20.22
C LEU A 70 -11.62 2.80 -19.54
N GLU A 71 -12.85 2.75 -20.07
CA GLU A 71 -13.99 3.42 -19.44
C GLU A 71 -14.31 2.81 -18.07
N LYS A 72 -14.29 1.47 -17.95
CA LYS A 72 -14.41 0.78 -16.66
C LYS A 72 -13.30 1.20 -15.69
N LEU A 73 -12.06 1.26 -16.15
CA LEU A 73 -10.92 1.69 -15.35
C LEU A 73 -11.12 3.14 -14.88
N HIS A 74 -11.57 4.03 -15.78
CA HIS A 74 -11.88 5.42 -15.41
C HIS A 74 -12.90 5.50 -14.28
N LEU A 75 -14.03 4.81 -14.40
CA LEU A 75 -15.07 4.80 -13.39
C LEU A 75 -14.60 4.15 -12.08
N ALA A 76 -13.85 3.06 -12.16
CA ALA A 76 -13.27 2.40 -10.98
C ALA A 76 -12.34 3.35 -10.20
N CYS A 77 -11.43 4.04 -10.88
CA CYS A 77 -10.52 4.99 -10.22
C CYS A 77 -11.26 6.24 -9.69
N LYS A 78 -12.28 6.72 -10.40
CA LYS A 78 -13.03 7.93 -10.04
C LYS A 78 -14.00 7.70 -8.88
N ASP A 79 -14.78 6.62 -8.94
CA ASP A 79 -15.91 6.42 -8.03
C ASP A 79 -15.55 5.53 -6.85
N TRP A 80 -14.59 4.64 -7.02
CA TRP A 80 -14.15 3.68 -6.00
C TRP A 80 -12.75 3.97 -5.47
N GLY A 81 -11.83 4.49 -6.31
CA GLY A 81 -10.41 4.58 -5.99
C GLY A 81 -9.73 3.22 -5.80
N PHE A 82 -10.48 2.13 -5.98
CA PHE A 82 -10.07 0.73 -5.84
C PHE A 82 -10.65 -0.13 -6.97
N PHE A 83 -9.89 -1.14 -7.38
CA PHE A 83 -10.35 -2.18 -8.29
C PHE A 83 -9.59 -3.48 -8.08
N GLN A 84 -10.12 -4.60 -8.55
CA GLN A 84 -9.41 -5.87 -8.61
C GLN A 84 -8.90 -6.07 -10.03
N MET A 85 -7.61 -6.33 -10.18
CA MET A 85 -6.96 -6.57 -11.47
C MET A 85 -6.79 -8.06 -11.69
N ILE A 86 -7.40 -8.58 -12.76
CA ILE A 86 -7.26 -9.97 -13.21
C ILE A 86 -6.46 -10.04 -14.51
N ASN A 87 -6.03 -11.24 -14.88
CA ASN A 87 -5.28 -11.51 -16.12
C ASN A 87 -4.05 -10.61 -16.28
N HIS A 88 -3.38 -10.33 -15.17
CA HIS A 88 -2.27 -9.39 -15.06
C HIS A 88 -0.96 -9.86 -15.71
N GLY A 89 -0.87 -11.12 -16.14
CA GLY A 89 0.26 -11.66 -16.88
C GLY A 89 1.47 -12.09 -16.05
N ILE A 90 1.51 -11.81 -14.75
CA ILE A 90 2.59 -12.30 -13.89
C ILE A 90 2.42 -13.80 -13.69
N SER A 91 3.52 -14.55 -13.82
CA SER A 91 3.52 -16.02 -13.70
C SER A 91 2.98 -16.48 -12.35
N CYS A 92 2.00 -17.39 -12.36
CA CYS A 92 1.46 -18.00 -11.14
C CYS A 92 2.57 -18.70 -10.32
N SER A 93 3.54 -19.34 -10.97
CA SER A 93 4.65 -19.99 -10.28
C SER A 93 5.54 -19.01 -9.52
N LEU A 94 5.77 -17.81 -10.07
CA LEU A 94 6.50 -16.75 -9.38
C LEU A 94 5.70 -16.22 -8.17
N VAL A 95 4.40 -16.01 -8.36
CA VAL A 95 3.51 -15.53 -7.29
C VAL A 95 3.47 -16.53 -6.14
N GLU A 96 3.26 -17.83 -6.42
CA GLU A 96 3.22 -18.86 -5.37
C GLU A 96 4.58 -19.00 -4.66
N LYS A 97 5.69 -19.00 -5.42
CA LYS A 97 7.02 -19.02 -4.81
C LYS A 97 7.23 -17.84 -3.86
N LEU A 98 6.84 -16.62 -4.27
CA LEU A 98 6.95 -15.45 -3.41
C LEU A 98 6.08 -15.58 -2.15
N LYS A 99 4.85 -16.08 -2.27
CA LYS A 99 3.97 -16.33 -1.11
C LYS A 99 4.59 -17.30 -0.11
N GLU A 100 5.17 -18.39 -0.59
CA GLU A 100 5.89 -19.37 0.23
C GLU A 100 7.07 -18.73 0.97
N GLU A 101 7.91 -18.00 0.26
CA GLU A 101 9.09 -17.34 0.83
C GLU A 101 8.74 -16.28 1.88
N ILE A 102 7.65 -15.52 1.68
CA ILE A 102 7.17 -14.56 2.68
C ILE A 102 6.67 -15.31 3.93
N GLN A 103 5.93 -16.39 3.77
CA GLN A 103 5.46 -17.19 4.90
C GLN A 103 6.65 -17.78 5.67
N GLU A 104 7.66 -18.33 4.99
CA GLU A 104 8.86 -18.85 5.62
C GLU A 104 9.65 -17.75 6.34
N PHE A 105 9.73 -16.54 5.78
CA PHE A 105 10.37 -15.40 6.45
C PHE A 105 9.69 -15.07 7.80
N PHE A 106 8.35 -15.03 7.85
CA PHE A 106 7.64 -14.75 9.10
C PHE A 106 7.71 -15.90 10.11
N LYS A 107 7.98 -17.13 9.68
CA LYS A 107 8.22 -18.30 10.55
C LYS A 107 9.64 -18.32 11.15
N LEU A 108 10.57 -17.53 10.64
CA LEU A 108 11.92 -17.45 11.18
C LEU A 108 11.89 -17.13 12.68
N PRO A 109 12.87 -17.65 13.47
CA PRO A 109 13.05 -17.21 14.86
C PRO A 109 13.26 -15.69 14.93
N MET A 110 12.84 -15.07 16.03
CA MET A 110 13.00 -13.61 16.21
C MET A 110 14.47 -13.18 16.11
N GLU A 111 15.42 -14.01 16.54
CA GLU A 111 16.86 -13.76 16.38
C GLU A 111 17.24 -13.51 14.92
N GLU A 112 16.68 -14.29 13.98
CA GLU A 112 16.94 -14.12 12.55
C GLU A 112 16.21 -12.88 11.99
N LYS A 113 14.94 -12.67 12.36
CA LYS A 113 14.17 -11.49 11.95
C LYS A 113 14.75 -10.19 12.48
N SER A 114 15.34 -10.21 13.68
CA SER A 114 15.94 -9.03 14.30
C SER A 114 17.15 -8.47 13.53
N LYS A 115 17.79 -9.26 12.67
CA LYS A 115 18.86 -8.80 11.77
C LYS A 115 18.35 -7.77 10.74
N PHE A 116 17.05 -7.81 10.46
CA PHE A 116 16.36 -6.89 9.55
C PHE A 116 15.58 -5.80 10.29
N TRP A 117 15.78 -5.65 11.59
CA TRP A 117 15.01 -4.71 12.39
C TRP A 117 15.12 -3.29 11.85
N GLN A 118 14.02 -2.58 11.92
CA GLN A 118 13.97 -1.17 11.60
C GLN A 118 14.96 -0.39 12.45
N LYS A 119 15.75 0.49 11.85
CA LYS A 119 16.66 1.36 12.58
C LYS A 119 15.95 2.63 13.03
N ALA A 120 16.36 3.18 14.17
CA ALA A 120 15.84 4.46 14.65
C ALA A 120 15.97 5.54 13.57
N GLY A 121 14.90 6.29 13.34
CA GLY A 121 14.86 7.32 12.29
C GLY A 121 14.67 6.79 10.87
N ASP A 122 14.26 5.54 10.74
CA ASP A 122 14.01 4.87 9.47
C ASP A 122 12.58 4.30 9.40
N PHE A 123 12.09 4.04 8.19
CA PHE A 123 10.80 3.40 7.96
C PHE A 123 10.95 2.03 7.24
N GLU A 124 12.15 1.70 6.76
CA GLU A 124 12.44 0.39 6.17
C GLU A 124 12.95 -0.58 7.24
N GLY A 125 12.61 -1.85 7.06
CA GLY A 125 13.00 -2.94 7.94
C GLY A 125 11.80 -3.67 8.54
N PHE A 126 12.09 -4.61 9.45
CA PHE A 126 11.10 -5.36 10.20
C PHE A 126 10.67 -4.57 11.44
N GLY A 127 9.36 -4.42 11.66
CA GLY A 127 8.77 -3.65 12.76
C GLY A 127 7.57 -2.84 12.31
N GLN A 128 6.93 -2.11 13.24
CA GLN A 128 5.84 -1.21 12.91
C GLN A 128 6.37 0.14 12.45
N ILE A 129 5.73 0.72 11.43
CA ILE A 129 5.99 2.08 10.96
C ILE A 129 4.91 3.03 11.50
N PHE A 130 5.20 4.34 11.50
CA PHE A 130 4.31 5.40 12.00
C PHE A 130 4.05 5.41 13.51
N VAL A 131 4.90 4.79 14.31
CA VAL A 131 4.85 4.92 15.77
C VAL A 131 5.71 6.12 16.18
N VAL A 132 5.06 7.22 16.53
CA VAL A 132 5.72 8.50 16.81
C VAL A 132 5.77 8.85 18.30
N SER A 133 5.01 8.16 19.16
CA SER A 133 5.03 8.35 20.61
C SER A 133 4.78 7.04 21.38
N GLU A 134 5.20 7.03 22.63
CA GLU A 134 5.00 5.88 23.54
C GLU A 134 3.53 5.69 23.93
N GLU A 135 2.73 6.76 23.94
CA GLU A 135 1.31 6.73 24.27
C GLU A 135 0.43 6.32 23.09
N GLN A 136 0.99 6.31 21.88
CA GLN A 136 0.26 5.96 20.68
C GLN A 136 -0.27 4.53 20.75
N LYS A 137 -1.54 4.35 20.36
CA LYS A 137 -2.12 3.02 20.18
C LYS A 137 -1.46 2.32 19.00
N LEU A 138 -1.13 1.05 19.17
CA LEU A 138 -0.44 0.24 18.17
C LEU A 138 -1.43 -0.54 17.31
N ASP A 139 -1.00 -0.87 16.12
CA ASP A 139 -1.68 -1.79 15.21
C ASP A 139 -1.31 -3.24 15.56
N TRP A 140 -2.26 -4.17 15.39
CA TRP A 140 -2.05 -5.59 15.66
C TRP A 140 -1.40 -6.27 14.45
N ALA A 141 -0.14 -5.90 14.18
CA ALA A 141 0.60 -6.35 13.02
C ALA A 141 2.11 -6.33 13.23
N ASP A 142 2.81 -7.20 12.51
CA ASP A 142 4.22 -7.09 12.21
C ASP A 142 4.39 -6.78 10.72
N LEU A 143 5.23 -5.81 10.41
CA LEU A 143 5.46 -5.33 9.07
C LEU A 143 6.91 -5.53 8.67
N PHE A 144 7.16 -5.81 7.38
CA PHE A 144 8.50 -5.78 6.82
C PHE A 144 8.49 -4.94 5.55
N THR A 145 9.13 -3.78 5.62
CA THR A 145 9.11 -2.78 4.53
C THR A 145 10.49 -2.66 3.90
N LEU A 146 10.53 -2.71 2.57
CA LEU A 146 11.75 -2.62 1.78
C LEU A 146 11.56 -1.67 0.60
N LEU A 147 12.55 -0.82 0.33
CA LEU A 147 12.69 -0.17 -0.97
C LEU A 147 13.32 -1.16 -1.95
N THR A 148 12.59 -1.52 -3.00
CA THR A 148 13.04 -2.47 -4.02
C THR A 148 13.60 -1.77 -5.26
N LEU A 149 13.11 -0.58 -5.58
CA LEU A 149 13.62 0.27 -6.67
C LEU A 149 13.64 1.74 -6.26
N PRO A 150 14.61 2.52 -6.77
CA PRO A 150 15.76 2.10 -7.60
C PRO A 150 16.81 1.33 -6.76
N ARG A 151 17.47 0.38 -7.40
CA ARG A 151 18.41 -0.55 -6.71
C ARG A 151 19.53 0.14 -5.93
N HIS A 152 20.03 1.27 -6.42
CA HIS A 152 21.12 2.01 -5.77
C HIS A 152 20.69 2.69 -4.45
N PHE A 153 19.40 2.74 -4.14
CA PHE A 153 18.89 3.21 -2.85
C PHE A 153 18.62 2.09 -1.85
N ARG A 154 18.77 0.82 -2.25
CA ARG A 154 18.58 -0.32 -1.34
C ARG A 154 19.57 -0.27 -0.18
N LYS A 155 19.10 -0.54 1.01
CA LYS A 155 19.94 -0.57 2.21
C LYS A 155 20.76 -1.85 2.25
N PRO A 156 22.11 -1.75 2.46
CA PRO A 156 22.99 -2.93 2.44
C PRO A 156 22.63 -4.00 3.47
N HIS A 157 22.02 -3.60 4.61
CA HIS A 157 21.68 -4.53 5.69
C HIS A 157 20.29 -5.15 5.54
N LEU A 158 19.50 -4.77 4.55
CA LEU A 158 18.15 -5.30 4.30
C LEU A 158 18.14 -6.22 3.08
N PHE A 159 17.73 -5.74 1.93
CA PHE A 159 17.49 -6.54 0.71
C PHE A 159 18.65 -7.50 0.36
N PRO A 160 19.93 -7.07 0.33
CA PRO A 160 21.04 -7.97 -0.01
C PRO A 160 21.26 -9.12 0.98
N ASN A 161 20.80 -8.97 2.22
CA ASN A 161 20.99 -9.96 3.29
C ASN A 161 19.79 -10.92 3.45
N LEU A 162 18.72 -10.76 2.66
CA LEU A 162 17.60 -11.71 2.67
C LEU A 162 18.10 -13.13 2.35
N PRO A 163 17.45 -14.18 2.90
CA PRO A 163 17.67 -15.55 2.47
C PRO A 163 17.60 -15.67 0.94
N LEU A 164 18.53 -16.43 0.35
CA LEU A 164 18.67 -16.47 -1.11
C LEU A 164 17.37 -16.77 -1.86
N PRO A 165 16.59 -17.82 -1.49
CA PRO A 165 15.34 -18.09 -2.21
C PRO A 165 14.35 -16.93 -2.14
N PHE A 166 14.23 -16.29 -0.97
CA PHE A 166 13.36 -15.13 -0.78
C PHE A 166 13.85 -13.92 -1.59
N ARG A 167 15.14 -13.63 -1.53
CA ARG A 167 15.74 -12.52 -2.28
C ARG A 167 15.50 -12.66 -3.78
N ASP A 168 15.73 -13.87 -4.33
CA ASP A 168 15.62 -14.12 -5.76
C ASP A 168 14.15 -14.03 -6.22
N ALA A 169 13.20 -14.58 -5.43
CA ALA A 169 11.77 -14.46 -5.69
C ALA A 169 11.31 -13.00 -5.63
N LEU A 170 11.75 -12.25 -4.62
CA LEU A 170 11.40 -10.84 -4.46
C LEU A 170 12.00 -9.94 -5.55
N GLU A 171 13.22 -10.23 -6.00
CA GLU A 171 13.87 -9.53 -7.12
C GLU A 171 13.09 -9.73 -8.43
N ALA A 172 12.75 -10.99 -8.75
CA ALA A 172 11.97 -11.31 -9.95
C ALA A 172 10.58 -10.67 -9.89
N TYR A 173 9.90 -10.78 -8.76
CA TYR A 173 8.59 -10.15 -8.56
C TYR A 173 8.66 -8.62 -8.64
N SER A 174 9.70 -8.00 -8.08
CA SER A 174 9.91 -6.55 -8.18
C SER A 174 10.02 -6.06 -9.63
N ALA A 175 10.70 -6.82 -10.49
CA ALA A 175 10.82 -6.50 -11.91
C ALA A 175 9.45 -6.59 -12.63
N GLU A 176 8.69 -7.67 -12.39
CA GLU A 176 7.35 -7.82 -12.98
C GLU A 176 6.39 -6.74 -12.47
N MET A 177 6.45 -6.41 -11.17
CA MET A 177 5.63 -5.35 -10.59
C MET A 177 5.97 -3.97 -11.15
N LYS A 178 7.23 -3.68 -11.49
CA LYS A 178 7.59 -2.45 -12.20
C LYS A 178 6.88 -2.38 -13.55
N ASN A 179 6.96 -3.44 -14.33
CA ASN A 179 6.38 -3.49 -15.68
C ASN A 179 4.86 -3.29 -15.65
N ILE A 180 4.15 -4.07 -14.81
CA ILE A 180 2.69 -3.97 -14.75
C ILE A 180 2.24 -2.62 -14.17
N SER A 181 2.96 -2.07 -13.20
CA SER A 181 2.63 -0.77 -12.61
C SER A 181 2.76 0.35 -13.63
N LEU A 182 3.86 0.41 -14.37
CA LEU A 182 4.06 1.42 -15.42
C LEU A 182 3.02 1.28 -16.55
N THR A 183 2.72 0.05 -16.96
CA THR A 183 1.67 -0.23 -17.95
C THR A 183 0.30 0.26 -17.44
N THR A 184 -0.04 -0.03 -16.20
CA THR A 184 -1.30 0.44 -15.58
C THR A 184 -1.37 1.96 -15.52
N LEU A 185 -0.26 2.64 -15.19
CA LEU A 185 -0.20 4.10 -15.18
C LEU A 185 -0.42 4.72 -16.56
N ILE A 186 0.07 4.09 -17.63
CA ILE A 186 -0.20 4.52 -19.00
C ILE A 186 -1.70 4.40 -19.31
N PHE A 187 -2.36 3.30 -18.93
CA PHE A 187 -3.81 3.18 -19.10
C PHE A 187 -4.59 4.18 -18.25
N ILE A 188 -4.13 4.47 -17.04
CA ILE A 188 -4.70 5.53 -16.19
C ILE A 188 -4.59 6.91 -16.86
N ALA A 189 -3.43 7.25 -17.44
CA ALA A 189 -3.25 8.49 -18.20
C ALA A 189 -4.21 8.57 -19.39
N ASN A 190 -4.31 7.50 -20.17
CA ASN A 190 -5.25 7.41 -21.30
C ASN A 190 -6.72 7.56 -20.85
N ALA A 191 -7.11 6.90 -19.77
CA ALA A 191 -8.46 6.97 -19.20
C ALA A 191 -8.81 8.39 -18.69
N LEU A 192 -7.81 9.12 -18.17
CA LEU A 192 -7.92 10.54 -17.78
C LEU A 192 -7.90 11.50 -18.96
N LYS A 193 -7.55 11.02 -20.17
CA LYS A 193 -7.21 11.88 -21.34
C LYS A 193 -6.07 12.87 -21.03
N MET A 194 -5.14 12.43 -20.21
CA MET A 194 -3.94 13.13 -19.80
C MET A 194 -2.80 12.78 -20.76
N GLU A 195 -1.88 13.72 -20.99
CA GLU A 195 -0.65 13.42 -21.73
C GLU A 195 0.16 12.34 -21.00
N VAL A 196 0.47 11.24 -21.68
CA VAL A 196 1.21 10.10 -21.11
C VAL A 196 2.59 10.53 -20.61
N GLU A 197 3.18 11.55 -21.22
CA GLU A 197 4.48 12.07 -20.83
C GLU A 197 4.46 12.71 -19.43
N ASP A 198 3.37 13.35 -19.03
CA ASP A 198 3.19 13.88 -17.66
C ASP A 198 3.30 12.76 -16.61
N MET A 199 2.82 11.56 -16.95
CA MET A 199 2.94 10.38 -16.11
C MET A 199 4.38 9.82 -16.11
N LYS A 200 4.97 9.65 -17.29
CA LYS A 200 6.31 9.06 -17.44
C LYS A 200 7.39 9.87 -16.75
N ILE A 201 7.39 11.19 -16.89
CA ILE A 201 8.35 12.09 -16.23
C ILE A 201 8.48 11.81 -14.73
N LEU A 202 7.37 11.40 -14.10
CA LEU A 202 7.34 11.15 -12.65
C LEU A 202 7.68 9.71 -12.28
N TYR A 203 7.26 8.73 -13.08
CA TYR A 203 7.24 7.33 -12.66
C TYR A 203 8.24 6.41 -13.35
N ASP A 204 8.83 6.75 -14.51
CA ASP A 204 9.77 5.87 -15.22
C ASP A 204 10.98 5.48 -14.36
N GLU A 205 11.49 6.45 -13.58
CA GLU A 205 12.54 6.25 -12.57
C GLU A 205 11.98 6.40 -11.14
N GLY A 206 10.72 6.08 -10.98
CA GLY A 206 10.01 6.18 -9.71
C GLY A 206 10.50 5.20 -8.66
N THR A 207 10.03 5.41 -7.45
CA THR A 207 10.33 4.53 -6.32
C THR A 207 9.35 3.36 -6.27
N GLN A 208 9.85 2.19 -5.89
CA GLN A 208 9.03 1.03 -5.57
C GLN A 208 9.35 0.58 -4.14
N PHE A 209 8.32 0.52 -3.31
CA PHE A 209 8.39 -0.06 -1.98
C PHE A 209 7.54 -1.32 -1.93
N MET A 210 7.99 -2.29 -1.15
CA MET A 210 7.20 -3.47 -0.84
C MET A 210 7.07 -3.61 0.67
N ARG A 211 5.84 -3.84 1.14
CA ARG A 211 5.54 -4.06 2.54
C ARG A 211 4.80 -5.38 2.71
N MET A 212 5.47 -6.34 3.33
CA MET A 212 4.86 -7.58 3.78
C MET A 212 4.18 -7.31 5.11
N ASN A 213 2.91 -7.69 5.20
CA ASN A 213 2.09 -7.49 6.38
C ASN A 213 1.72 -8.85 6.97
N TYR A 214 1.96 -9.01 8.25
CA TYR A 214 1.58 -10.18 9.03
C TYR A 214 0.66 -9.76 10.18
N TYR A 215 -0.53 -10.31 10.19
CA TYR A 215 -1.54 -10.06 11.22
C TYR A 215 -1.80 -11.37 11.95
N PRO A 216 -1.22 -11.57 13.15
CA PRO A 216 -1.47 -12.80 13.92
C PRO A 216 -2.91 -12.87 14.41
N PRO A 217 -3.39 -14.10 14.78
CA PRO A 217 -4.66 -14.24 15.47
C PRO A 217 -4.76 -13.33 16.69
N CYS A 218 -5.94 -12.84 16.98
CA CYS A 218 -6.19 -11.96 18.11
C CYS A 218 -7.33 -12.51 18.99
N PRO A 219 -7.16 -12.65 20.31
CA PRO A 219 -8.21 -13.17 21.18
C PRO A 219 -9.43 -12.24 21.31
N GLU A 220 -9.25 -10.94 21.07
CA GLU A 220 -10.30 -9.92 21.13
C GLU A 220 -10.27 -9.05 19.87
N PRO A 221 -10.58 -9.62 18.67
CA PRO A 221 -10.40 -8.94 17.39
C PRO A 221 -11.29 -7.68 17.25
N GLU A 222 -12.39 -7.60 17.98
CA GLU A 222 -13.28 -6.45 18.01
C GLU A 222 -12.71 -5.24 18.79
N GLN A 223 -11.65 -5.44 19.54
CA GLN A 223 -11.01 -4.37 20.34
C GLN A 223 -9.75 -3.79 19.68
N VAL A 224 -9.29 -4.38 18.58
CA VAL A 224 -8.04 -4.00 17.93
C VAL A 224 -8.24 -3.71 16.45
N ILE A 225 -7.23 -3.10 15.84
CA ILE A 225 -7.12 -2.90 14.41
C ILE A 225 -5.80 -3.51 13.90
N GLY A 226 -5.83 -4.21 12.78
CA GLY A 226 -4.62 -4.76 12.16
C GLY A 226 -3.76 -3.68 11.52
N LEU A 227 -4.39 -2.77 10.78
CA LEU A 227 -3.74 -1.57 10.25
C LEU A 227 -4.74 -0.42 10.30
N SER A 228 -4.33 0.67 10.93
CA SER A 228 -5.14 1.87 11.16
C SER A 228 -5.69 2.45 9.85
N PRO A 229 -6.90 3.06 9.87
CA PRO A 229 -7.47 3.74 8.71
C PRO A 229 -6.52 4.77 8.13
N HIS A 230 -6.22 4.64 6.82
CA HIS A 230 -5.33 5.53 6.10
C HIS A 230 -5.63 5.56 4.61
N SER A 231 -5.10 6.54 3.91
CA SER A 231 -4.88 6.54 2.47
C SER A 231 -3.40 6.31 2.18
N ASP A 232 -3.07 5.70 1.04
CA ASP A 232 -1.68 5.50 0.65
C ASP A 232 -1.08 6.79 0.08
N PRO A 233 0.17 7.17 0.44
CA PRO A 233 0.76 8.42 -0.02
C PRO A 233 1.25 8.37 -1.47
N LEU A 234 1.55 7.17 -1.98
CA LEU A 234 2.19 6.98 -3.27
C LEU A 234 1.20 7.13 -4.44
N GLY A 235 1.61 6.81 -5.67
CA GLY A 235 0.74 6.97 -6.83
C GLY A 235 -0.29 5.87 -6.95
N ILE A 236 0.17 4.62 -6.85
CA ILE A 236 -0.67 3.44 -6.99
C ILE A 236 -0.10 2.30 -6.13
N THR A 237 -0.99 1.52 -5.56
CA THR A 237 -0.66 0.34 -4.75
C THR A 237 -1.25 -0.92 -5.36
N PHE A 238 -0.47 -1.99 -5.39
CA PHE A 238 -0.90 -3.34 -5.76
C PHE A 238 -0.79 -4.24 -4.54
N LEU A 239 -1.91 -4.71 -4.03
CA LEU A 239 -1.96 -5.64 -2.90
C LEU A 239 -2.20 -7.06 -3.39
N LEU A 240 -1.24 -7.95 -3.12
CA LEU A 240 -1.39 -9.38 -3.28
C LEU A 240 -1.72 -10.00 -1.92
N GLN A 241 -2.85 -10.68 -1.84
CA GLN A 241 -3.19 -11.47 -0.66
C GLN A 241 -2.45 -12.81 -0.71
N ILE A 242 -1.79 -13.19 0.40
CA ILE A 242 -0.95 -14.38 0.46
C ILE A 242 -1.76 -15.59 0.86
N ASN A 243 -2.64 -15.46 1.85
CA ASN A 243 -3.52 -16.53 2.32
C ASN A 243 -5.00 -16.13 2.17
N GLU A 244 -5.92 -17.07 2.47
CA GLU A 244 -7.36 -16.89 2.24
C GLU A 244 -8.07 -15.99 3.26
N VAL A 245 -7.37 -15.53 4.30
CA VAL A 245 -7.98 -14.77 5.40
C VAL A 245 -8.28 -13.35 4.95
N GLN A 246 -9.56 -12.99 4.94
CA GLN A 246 -10.01 -11.63 4.63
C GLN A 246 -9.65 -10.67 5.77
N GLY A 247 -9.65 -9.38 5.49
CA GLY A 247 -9.38 -8.35 6.48
C GLY A 247 -9.18 -6.96 5.91
N LEU A 248 -9.07 -6.80 4.58
CA LEU A 248 -9.06 -5.48 3.96
C LEU A 248 -10.48 -4.93 3.92
N GLU A 249 -10.64 -3.70 4.40
CA GLU A 249 -11.87 -2.93 4.29
C GLU A 249 -11.57 -1.55 3.69
N ILE A 250 -12.43 -1.09 2.81
CA ILE A 250 -12.36 0.23 2.18
C ILE A 250 -13.52 1.10 2.62
N LYS A 251 -13.32 2.40 2.69
CA LYS A 251 -14.35 3.35 3.08
C LYS A 251 -15.10 3.85 1.84
N LYS A 252 -16.32 3.40 1.66
CA LYS A 252 -17.19 3.80 0.56
C LYS A 252 -18.45 4.50 1.09
N ASP A 253 -18.67 5.73 0.67
CA ASP A 253 -19.81 6.56 1.07
C ASP A 253 -20.02 6.61 2.62
N GLY A 254 -18.89 6.75 3.34
CA GLY A 254 -18.86 6.82 4.80
C GLY A 254 -18.87 5.46 5.52
N ASN A 255 -19.08 4.36 4.81
CA ASN A 255 -19.19 3.01 5.37
C ASN A 255 -17.94 2.18 5.09
N TRP A 256 -17.60 1.28 6.02
CA TRP A 256 -16.54 0.29 5.82
C TRP A 256 -17.08 -0.94 5.07
N VAL A 257 -16.50 -1.22 3.90
CA VAL A 257 -16.91 -2.30 3.01
C VAL A 257 -15.78 -3.32 2.93
N PRO A 258 -16.01 -4.60 3.27
CA PRO A 258 -15.01 -5.63 3.18
C PRO A 258 -14.69 -5.94 1.71
N VAL A 259 -13.41 -6.11 1.41
CA VAL A 259 -12.93 -6.52 0.08
C VAL A 259 -12.65 -8.01 0.08
N LYS A 260 -13.38 -8.75 -0.76
CA LYS A 260 -13.15 -10.18 -0.99
C LYS A 260 -12.19 -10.34 -2.18
N PRO A 261 -10.94 -10.76 -1.97
CA PRO A 261 -10.01 -10.95 -3.07
C PRO A 261 -10.48 -12.03 -4.04
N LEU A 262 -10.36 -11.77 -5.33
CA LEU A 262 -10.53 -12.79 -6.36
C LEU A 262 -9.27 -13.67 -6.44
N PRO A 263 -9.40 -14.95 -6.80
CA PRO A 263 -8.24 -15.79 -7.07
C PRO A 263 -7.35 -15.18 -8.16
N ASN A 264 -6.03 -15.26 -7.97
CA ASN A 264 -5.03 -14.77 -8.92
C ASN A 264 -5.29 -13.31 -9.37
N SER A 265 -5.66 -12.44 -8.43
CA SER A 265 -5.84 -11.02 -8.69
C SER A 265 -4.97 -10.16 -7.79
N PHE A 266 -4.74 -8.93 -8.21
CA PHE A 266 -4.31 -7.85 -7.32
C PHE A 266 -5.49 -7.00 -6.92
N ILE A 267 -5.54 -6.56 -5.67
CA ILE A 267 -6.35 -5.42 -5.27
C ILE A 267 -5.50 -4.18 -5.53
N VAL A 268 -6.00 -3.26 -6.35
CA VAL A 268 -5.26 -2.06 -6.77
C VAL A 268 -5.97 -0.83 -6.26
N ASN A 269 -5.22 0.11 -5.69
CA ASN A 269 -5.80 1.39 -5.25
C ASN A 269 -4.99 2.60 -5.67
N ILE A 270 -5.71 3.68 -5.90
CA ILE A 270 -5.21 5.02 -6.14
C ILE A 270 -4.68 5.59 -4.82
N GLY A 271 -3.50 6.20 -4.87
CA GLY A 271 -2.91 6.88 -3.72
C GLY A 271 -2.98 8.41 -3.82
N ASP A 272 -2.59 9.07 -2.74
CA ASP A 272 -2.70 10.53 -2.57
C ASP A 272 -1.98 11.31 -3.67
N HIS A 273 -0.80 10.85 -4.09
CA HIS A 273 -0.09 11.49 -5.19
C HIS A 273 -0.87 11.43 -6.51
N MET A 274 -1.53 10.31 -6.81
CA MET A 274 -2.38 10.20 -8.01
C MET A 274 -3.62 11.09 -7.90
N GLU A 275 -4.20 11.27 -6.71
CA GLU A 275 -5.29 12.23 -6.51
C GLU A 275 -4.82 13.65 -6.80
N ILE A 276 -3.62 14.04 -6.32
CA ILE A 276 -3.01 15.34 -6.65
C ILE A 276 -2.77 15.45 -8.16
N LEU A 277 -2.10 14.47 -8.77
CA LEU A 277 -1.74 14.47 -10.19
C LEU A 277 -2.97 14.58 -11.10
N SER A 278 -4.04 13.87 -10.76
CA SER A 278 -5.31 13.91 -11.49
C SER A 278 -6.18 15.13 -11.17
N ASN A 279 -5.65 16.12 -10.46
CA ASN A 279 -6.37 17.31 -9.99
C ASN A 279 -7.67 16.97 -9.24
N GLY A 280 -7.67 15.85 -8.48
CA GLY A 280 -8.79 15.35 -7.68
C GLY A 280 -9.89 14.63 -8.47
N ILE A 281 -9.64 14.28 -9.75
CA ILE A 281 -10.57 13.47 -10.54
C ILE A 281 -10.61 12.03 -9.98
N TYR A 282 -9.47 11.42 -9.74
CA TYR A 282 -9.34 10.12 -9.09
C TYR A 282 -9.16 10.30 -7.59
N LYS A 283 -9.71 9.36 -6.82
CA LYS A 283 -9.77 9.48 -5.37
C LYS A 283 -8.86 8.46 -4.70
N SER A 284 -8.02 8.93 -3.81
CA SER A 284 -7.33 8.10 -2.83
C SER A 284 -8.30 7.80 -1.68
N ILE A 285 -8.63 6.54 -1.48
CA ILE A 285 -9.70 6.12 -0.55
C ILE A 285 -9.09 5.57 0.74
N GLU A 286 -9.71 5.96 1.87
CA GLU A 286 -9.35 5.39 3.16
C GLU A 286 -9.62 3.88 3.19
N HIS A 287 -8.66 3.14 3.71
CA HIS A 287 -8.78 1.70 3.92
C HIS A 287 -8.11 1.29 5.22
N ARG A 288 -8.46 0.11 5.72
CA ARG A 288 -7.93 -0.45 6.97
C ARG A 288 -7.77 -1.96 6.87
N ALA A 289 -7.05 -2.56 7.81
CA ALA A 289 -7.02 -4.00 7.95
C ALA A 289 -7.59 -4.41 9.30
N THR A 290 -8.52 -5.37 9.28
CA THR A 290 -9.03 -6.06 10.47
C THR A 290 -8.24 -7.33 10.72
N VAL A 291 -8.38 -7.91 11.91
CA VAL A 291 -7.72 -9.15 12.32
C VAL A 291 -8.74 -10.26 12.54
N ASN A 292 -8.26 -11.49 12.59
CA ASN A 292 -9.10 -12.67 12.78
C ASN A 292 -8.83 -13.30 14.16
N LEU A 293 -9.84 -13.97 14.73
CA LEU A 293 -9.72 -14.63 16.02
C LEU A 293 -8.79 -15.87 15.97
N GLU A 294 -8.88 -16.65 14.89
CA GLU A 294 -8.28 -17.99 14.81
C GLU A 294 -7.13 -18.09 13.82
N LYS A 295 -7.15 -17.27 12.77
CA LYS A 295 -6.24 -17.39 11.63
C LYS A 295 -5.41 -16.14 11.44
N GLU A 296 -4.14 -16.35 11.15
CA GLU A 296 -3.25 -15.28 10.68
C GLU A 296 -3.65 -14.81 9.28
N ARG A 297 -3.44 -13.51 9.01
CA ARG A 297 -3.58 -12.94 7.67
C ARG A 297 -2.24 -12.45 7.18
N LEU A 298 -1.91 -12.75 5.92
CA LEU A 298 -0.70 -12.26 5.25
C LEU A 298 -1.04 -11.57 3.93
N SER A 299 -0.31 -10.51 3.63
CA SER A 299 -0.39 -9.82 2.36
C SER A 299 0.94 -9.12 2.02
N ILE A 300 1.16 -8.83 0.74
CA ILE A 300 2.23 -7.94 0.30
C ILE A 300 1.64 -6.80 -0.50
N ALA A 301 1.96 -5.57 -0.11
CA ALA A 301 1.64 -4.36 -0.83
C ALA A 301 2.87 -3.87 -1.59
N THR A 302 2.73 -3.67 -2.90
CA THR A 302 3.73 -3.02 -3.76
C THR A 302 3.26 -1.63 -4.07
N PHE A 303 4.01 -0.65 -3.63
CA PHE A 303 3.73 0.77 -3.83
C PHE A 303 4.61 1.31 -4.93
N LEU A 304 4.02 1.98 -5.92
CA LEU A 304 4.77 2.75 -6.90
C LEU A 304 4.61 4.24 -6.63
N GLY A 305 5.71 4.89 -6.35
CA GLY A 305 5.79 6.33 -6.13
C GLY A 305 6.56 7.04 -7.23
N PRO A 306 6.41 8.36 -7.34
CA PRO A 306 7.22 9.16 -8.23
C PRO A 306 8.70 9.15 -7.81
N LYS A 307 9.56 9.66 -8.67
CA LYS A 307 10.95 9.90 -8.33
C LYS A 307 11.05 10.90 -7.17
N LEU A 308 12.04 10.71 -6.29
CA LEU A 308 12.18 11.48 -5.05
C LEU A 308 12.43 12.99 -5.28
N ASP A 309 13.10 13.32 -6.36
CA ASP A 309 13.39 14.70 -6.77
C ASP A 309 12.30 15.31 -7.68
N GLY A 310 11.16 14.59 -7.83
CA GLY A 310 10.03 15.05 -8.63
C GLY A 310 9.30 16.23 -7.98
N ASP A 311 8.73 17.09 -8.81
CA ASP A 311 7.82 18.15 -8.40
C ASP A 311 6.38 17.65 -8.51
N LEU A 312 5.74 17.39 -7.36
CA LEU A 312 4.40 16.82 -7.26
C LEU A 312 3.34 17.91 -7.32
N GLY A 313 2.41 17.76 -8.24
CA GLY A 313 1.29 18.69 -8.42
C GLY A 313 0.33 18.18 -9.49
N PRO A 314 -0.76 18.88 -9.76
CA PRO A 314 -1.65 18.54 -10.85
C PRO A 314 -0.92 18.49 -12.20
N ALA A 315 -1.24 17.47 -13.02
CA ALA A 315 -0.65 17.30 -14.35
C ALA A 315 -0.93 18.53 -15.21
N PRO A 316 0.09 19.12 -15.88
CA PRO A 316 -0.12 20.32 -16.71
C PRO A 316 -1.19 20.13 -17.78
N SER A 317 -1.27 18.97 -18.39
CA SER A 317 -2.25 18.65 -19.43
C SER A 317 -3.72 18.61 -18.94
N LEU A 318 -3.95 18.51 -17.62
CA LEU A 318 -5.30 18.55 -17.01
C LEU A 318 -5.72 19.96 -16.54
N ILE A 319 -4.82 20.93 -16.60
CA ILE A 319 -5.10 22.29 -16.13
C ILE A 319 -5.48 23.19 -17.31
N THR A 320 -6.67 23.80 -17.22
CA THR A 320 -7.21 24.75 -18.19
C THR A 320 -7.84 25.93 -17.46
N SER A 321 -8.35 26.93 -18.20
CA SER A 321 -9.15 28.00 -17.61
C SER A 321 -10.39 27.50 -16.86
N ASP A 322 -10.99 26.40 -17.36
CA ASP A 322 -12.20 25.81 -16.80
C ASP A 322 -11.92 24.78 -15.69
N THR A 323 -10.70 24.27 -15.64
CA THR A 323 -10.22 23.30 -14.63
C THR A 323 -8.95 23.83 -13.96
N PRO A 324 -9.03 24.87 -13.11
CA PRO A 324 -7.87 25.40 -12.41
C PRO A 324 -7.27 24.38 -11.45
N PRO A 325 -6.00 24.55 -11.04
CA PRO A 325 -5.37 23.64 -10.10
C PRO A 325 -6.11 23.68 -8.74
N ARG A 326 -6.34 22.49 -8.17
CA ARG A 326 -6.97 22.30 -6.86
C ARG A 326 -5.96 21.96 -5.77
N PHE A 327 -4.73 21.70 -6.16
CA PHE A 327 -3.64 21.34 -5.24
C PHE A 327 -2.42 22.20 -5.49
N THR A 328 -1.71 22.52 -4.41
CA THR A 328 -0.40 23.16 -4.45
C THR A 328 0.67 22.20 -4.96
N ARG A 329 1.72 22.74 -5.58
CA ARG A 329 2.89 21.94 -5.92
C ARG A 329 3.82 21.82 -4.72
N VAL A 330 4.44 20.65 -4.57
CA VAL A 330 5.35 20.31 -3.46
C VAL A 330 6.47 19.41 -3.97
N SER A 331 7.67 19.53 -3.40
CA SER A 331 8.74 18.59 -3.74
C SER A 331 8.38 17.18 -3.25
N GLY A 332 8.74 16.14 -4.02
CA GLY A 332 8.51 14.76 -3.64
C GLY A 332 9.14 14.42 -2.29
N MET A 333 10.35 14.94 -2.02
CA MET A 333 11.03 14.74 -0.75
C MET A 333 10.26 15.32 0.43
N ASP A 334 9.71 16.54 0.30
CA ASP A 334 8.93 17.16 1.39
C ASP A 334 7.59 16.47 1.59
N PHE A 335 6.96 16.00 0.52
CA PHE A 335 5.75 15.21 0.59
C PHE A 335 5.99 13.92 1.40
N TYR A 336 7.04 13.16 1.08
CA TYR A 336 7.37 11.92 1.82
C TYR A 336 7.76 12.20 3.27
N LYS A 337 8.59 13.23 3.54
CA LYS A 337 8.93 13.62 4.90
C LYS A 337 7.69 13.93 5.73
N ASN A 338 6.77 14.72 5.17
CA ASN A 338 5.53 15.07 5.85
C ASN A 338 4.67 13.85 6.14
N PHE A 339 4.63 12.88 5.25
CA PHE A 339 3.86 11.66 5.44
C PHE A 339 4.48 10.74 6.52
N PHE A 340 5.77 10.42 6.39
CA PHE A 340 6.43 9.46 7.29
C PHE A 340 6.79 10.04 8.67
N SER A 341 6.61 11.33 8.90
CA SER A 341 6.85 11.98 10.20
C SER A 341 5.62 12.02 11.13
N LYS A 342 4.49 11.50 10.68
CA LYS A 342 3.21 11.57 11.41
C LYS A 342 2.68 10.17 11.71
N GLU A 343 1.83 10.10 12.74
CA GLU A 343 1.02 8.92 13.00
C GLU A 343 0.09 8.63 11.81
N LEU A 344 -0.09 7.35 11.49
CA LEU A 344 -1.01 6.94 10.44
C LEU A 344 -2.46 7.23 10.89
N LYS A 345 -3.06 8.28 10.36
CA LYS A 345 -4.42 8.71 10.70
C LYS A 345 -5.13 9.24 9.47
N SER A 346 -6.14 8.50 8.99
CA SER A 346 -7.10 9.00 8.00
C SER A 346 -6.46 9.72 6.80
N LYS A 347 -7.24 10.49 6.05
CA LYS A 347 -6.82 11.24 4.85
C LYS A 347 -6.24 12.64 5.15
N ARG A 348 -5.96 12.98 6.41
CA ARG A 348 -5.53 14.33 6.82
C ARG A 348 -4.25 14.84 6.16
N ASN A 349 -3.40 13.93 5.66
CA ASN A 349 -2.16 14.33 5.00
C ASN A 349 -2.39 15.01 3.64
N LEU A 350 -3.45 14.67 2.92
CA LEU A 350 -3.77 15.27 1.63
C LEU A 350 -4.40 16.66 1.77
N GLU A 351 -5.17 16.90 2.83
CA GLU A 351 -5.90 18.15 3.05
C GLU A 351 -5.00 19.39 3.05
N GLN A 352 -3.76 19.28 3.55
CA GLN A 352 -2.81 20.39 3.60
C GLN A 352 -2.33 20.87 2.21
N TYR A 353 -2.55 20.08 1.16
CA TYR A 353 -2.13 20.43 -0.22
C TYR A 353 -3.27 21.00 -1.05
N HIS A 354 -4.50 21.07 -0.55
CA HIS A 354 -5.61 21.75 -1.22
C HIS A 354 -5.40 23.26 -1.27
N ILE A 355 -5.76 23.87 -2.43
CA ILE A 355 -5.78 25.32 -2.62
C ILE A 355 -7.11 25.88 -2.13
#